data_b5a7a6d6a800517ace5f29cc372d8c10
#
_entry.id   b5a7a6d6a800517ace5f29cc372d8c10
#
_cell.length_a   1.000
_cell.length_b   1.000
_cell.length_c   1.000
_cell.angle_alpha   90.00
_cell.angle_beta   90.00
_cell.angle_gamma   90.00
#
_symmetry.space_group_name_H-M   'P 1'
#
loop_
_entity.id
_entity.type
_entity.pdbx_description
1 polymer ?
#
loop_
_entity_poly.entity_id
_entity_poly.type
_entity_poly.pdbx_seq_one_letter_code
_entity_poly.pdbx_strand_id
1 'polypeptide(L)'
;MILRNVCKKYDRITALDDISLTLNEGEITAVLGESGAGKTTLLNVLAGQTAFEGSVEGRKTCSYLFQLPKLLPNLTADQNLKFVLPKSLHAAAGGILAKVGLAGRERAYPHELSGGERQRVAIARAFLYPHEMLLMDEPFASLDLSLKKSLIELVASLWAQSKNTIVFVTHDVHEAATLAHRAIVLKHGRIVADLAAEGAPLRDFFAHTPCEERLVHILTEE
;
A
#
# COMPACT_ATOMS: atom_id res chain seq x y z
N MET A 1 -10.80 11.44 3.55
CA MET A 1 -11.45 11.12 2.26
C MET A 1 -12.70 10.31 2.55
N ILE A 2 -13.82 10.62 1.90
CA ILE A 2 -15.10 9.93 2.15
C ILE A 2 -15.65 9.39 0.82
N LEU A 3 -15.94 8.10 0.77
CA LEU A 3 -16.61 7.42 -0.33
C LEU A 3 -18.08 7.22 0.06
N ARG A 4 -19.02 7.45 -0.90
CA ARG A 4 -20.46 7.23 -0.70
C ARG A 4 -21.03 6.47 -1.88
N ASN A 5 -21.60 5.31 -1.60
CA ASN A 5 -22.30 4.44 -2.55
C ASN A 5 -21.50 4.21 -3.84
N VAL A 6 -20.18 3.98 -3.70
CA VAL A 6 -19.30 3.79 -4.84
C VAL A 6 -19.52 2.42 -5.46
N CYS A 7 -19.93 2.43 -6.75
CA CYS A 7 -20.10 1.23 -7.56
C CYS A 7 -19.18 1.27 -8.77
N LYS A 8 -18.62 0.12 -9.14
CA LYS A 8 -17.81 -0.04 -10.34
C LYS A 8 -18.10 -1.36 -11.02
N LYS A 9 -18.44 -1.26 -12.31
CA LYS A 9 -18.64 -2.43 -13.18
C LYS A 9 -17.61 -2.42 -14.31
N TYR A 10 -17.13 -3.60 -14.66
CA TYR A 10 -16.37 -3.88 -15.87
C TYR A 10 -17.18 -4.89 -16.68
N ASP A 11 -17.73 -4.46 -17.80
CA ASP A 11 -18.67 -5.24 -18.63
C ASP A 11 -19.78 -5.87 -17.78
N ARG A 12 -19.72 -7.19 -17.54
CA ARG A 12 -20.73 -7.94 -16.77
C ARG A 12 -20.32 -8.19 -15.32
N ILE A 13 -19.12 -7.77 -14.90
CA ILE A 13 -18.58 -8.04 -13.57
C ILE A 13 -18.74 -6.79 -12.71
N THR A 14 -19.46 -6.90 -11.61
CA THR A 14 -19.51 -5.86 -10.57
C THR A 14 -18.28 -6.02 -9.70
N ALA A 15 -17.32 -5.11 -9.86
CA ALA A 15 -16.05 -5.11 -9.10
C ALA A 15 -16.18 -4.42 -7.74
N LEU A 16 -17.01 -3.35 -7.65
CA LEU A 16 -17.40 -2.71 -6.40
C LEU A 16 -18.90 -2.50 -6.40
N ASP A 17 -19.52 -2.78 -5.25
CA ASP A 17 -20.96 -2.73 -5.06
C ASP A 17 -21.30 -2.02 -3.76
N ASP A 18 -21.77 -0.78 -3.86
CA ASP A 18 -22.21 0.06 -2.75
C ASP A 18 -21.15 0.29 -1.65
N ILE A 19 -19.92 0.64 -2.07
CA ILE A 19 -18.85 0.94 -1.13
C ILE A 19 -19.03 2.32 -0.52
N SER A 20 -19.29 2.35 0.79
CA SER A 20 -19.29 3.56 1.60
C SER A 20 -18.23 3.44 2.69
N LEU A 21 -17.24 4.35 2.68
CA LEU A 21 -16.03 4.25 3.49
C LEU A 21 -15.48 5.64 3.81
N THR A 22 -15.09 5.85 5.07
CA THR A 22 -14.30 7.03 5.48
C THR A 22 -12.86 6.58 5.74
N LEU A 23 -11.89 7.23 5.08
CA LEU A 23 -10.47 7.06 5.35
C LEU A 23 -9.97 8.24 6.18
N ASN A 24 -9.42 7.95 7.35
CA ASN A 24 -8.89 8.95 8.26
C ASN A 24 -7.48 9.38 7.83
N GLU A 25 -7.14 10.63 8.13
CA GLU A 25 -5.81 11.16 7.83
C GLU A 25 -4.76 10.59 8.79
N GLY A 26 -3.56 10.33 8.25
CA GLY A 26 -2.44 9.83 9.05
C GLY A 26 -2.56 8.37 9.49
N GLU A 27 -3.60 7.65 9.08
CA GLU A 27 -3.78 6.23 9.39
C GLU A 27 -3.24 5.32 8.29
N ILE A 28 -2.84 4.11 8.69
CA ILE A 28 -2.57 2.99 7.79
C ILE A 28 -3.81 2.11 7.79
N THR A 29 -4.50 2.01 6.65
CA THR A 29 -5.66 1.14 6.45
C THR A 29 -5.27 -0.04 5.56
N ALA A 30 -5.49 -1.25 6.04
CA ALA A 30 -5.39 -2.46 5.23
C ALA A 30 -6.75 -2.79 4.61
N VAL A 31 -6.76 -3.21 3.34
CA VAL A 31 -7.94 -3.77 2.67
C VAL A 31 -7.65 -5.21 2.33
N LEU A 32 -8.34 -6.13 3.01
CA LEU A 32 -8.20 -7.56 2.83
C LEU A 32 -9.31 -8.12 1.95
N GLY A 33 -9.06 -9.28 1.39
CA GLY A 33 -10.04 -10.04 0.61
C GLY A 33 -9.35 -10.97 -0.38
N GLU A 34 -10.11 -11.90 -0.92
CA GLU A 34 -9.63 -12.86 -1.91
C GLU A 34 -9.24 -12.19 -3.23
N SER A 35 -8.59 -12.98 -4.10
CA SER A 35 -8.35 -12.54 -5.49
C SER A 35 -9.68 -12.27 -6.18
N GLY A 36 -9.80 -11.13 -6.86
CA GLY A 36 -11.05 -10.73 -7.51
C GLY A 36 -12.07 -10.04 -6.60
N ALA A 37 -11.84 -9.87 -5.29
CA ALA A 37 -12.77 -9.19 -4.38
C ALA A 37 -12.97 -7.69 -4.68
N GLY A 38 -12.19 -7.09 -5.58
CA GLY A 38 -12.31 -5.67 -5.95
C GLY A 38 -11.24 -4.74 -5.34
N LYS A 39 -10.25 -5.28 -4.62
CA LYS A 39 -9.22 -4.51 -3.89
C LYS A 39 -8.47 -3.51 -4.77
N THR A 40 -7.88 -3.98 -5.87
CA THR A 40 -7.16 -3.11 -6.83
C THR A 40 -8.11 -2.10 -7.47
N THR A 41 -9.37 -2.47 -7.71
CA THR A 41 -10.39 -1.53 -8.22
C THR A 41 -10.66 -0.43 -7.22
N LEU A 42 -10.74 -0.74 -5.92
CA LEU A 42 -10.89 0.26 -4.87
C LEU A 42 -9.69 1.22 -4.84
N LEU A 43 -8.45 0.71 -4.92
CA LEU A 43 -7.27 1.58 -5.02
C LEU A 43 -7.32 2.49 -6.26
N ASN A 44 -7.76 1.97 -7.41
CA ASN A 44 -7.88 2.77 -8.63
C ASN A 44 -8.96 3.87 -8.52
N VAL A 45 -10.05 3.61 -7.79
CA VAL A 45 -11.06 4.62 -7.46
C VAL A 45 -10.47 5.71 -6.56
N LEU A 46 -9.74 5.33 -5.50
CA LEU A 46 -9.06 6.27 -4.59
C LEU A 46 -8.03 7.13 -5.35
N ALA A 47 -7.27 6.52 -6.25
CA ALA A 47 -6.29 7.20 -7.10
C ALA A 47 -6.93 8.09 -8.18
N GLY A 48 -8.25 7.98 -8.42
CA GLY A 48 -8.91 8.68 -9.52
C GLY A 48 -8.56 8.14 -10.92
N GLN A 49 -8.07 6.90 -11.00
CA GLN A 49 -7.62 6.28 -12.25
C GLN A 49 -8.73 5.53 -13.00
N THR A 50 -9.92 5.42 -12.42
CA THR A 50 -11.06 4.77 -13.06
C THR A 50 -12.35 5.53 -12.81
N ALA A 51 -13.26 5.51 -13.78
CA ALA A 51 -14.62 6.03 -13.60
C ALA A 51 -15.45 5.07 -12.73
N PHE A 52 -16.36 5.60 -11.93
CA PHE A 52 -17.25 4.87 -11.02
C PHE A 52 -18.57 5.63 -10.85
N GLU A 53 -19.58 4.97 -10.30
CA GLU A 53 -20.83 5.58 -9.83
C GLU A 53 -20.72 5.89 -8.33
N GLY A 54 -21.45 6.88 -7.83
CA GLY A 54 -21.37 7.38 -6.46
C GLY A 54 -20.50 8.62 -6.34
N SER A 55 -19.97 8.90 -5.14
CA SER A 55 -19.15 10.08 -4.90
C SER A 55 -17.91 9.80 -4.05
N VAL A 56 -16.85 10.59 -4.28
CA VAL A 56 -15.64 10.62 -3.46
C VAL A 56 -15.34 12.07 -3.11
N GLU A 57 -15.44 12.39 -1.83
CA GLU A 57 -15.18 13.70 -1.26
C GLU A 57 -13.78 13.76 -0.62
N GLY A 58 -13.13 14.92 -0.65
CA GLY A 58 -11.82 15.14 -0.02
C GLY A 58 -10.71 14.33 -0.71
N ARG A 59 -10.68 14.32 -2.07
CA ARG A 59 -9.61 13.66 -2.83
C ARG A 59 -8.26 14.22 -2.44
N LYS A 60 -7.29 13.32 -2.39
CA LYS A 60 -5.90 13.59 -2.01
C LYS A 60 -4.98 13.38 -3.21
N THR A 61 -3.84 14.07 -3.20
CA THR A 61 -2.74 13.70 -4.09
C THR A 61 -2.18 12.35 -3.68
N CYS A 62 -2.09 11.43 -4.64
CA CYS A 62 -1.72 10.04 -4.35
C CYS A 62 -0.36 9.68 -4.96
N SER A 63 0.45 8.96 -4.18
CA SER A 63 1.51 8.11 -4.70
C SER A 63 1.01 6.68 -4.79
N TYR A 64 1.46 5.92 -5.78
CA TYR A 64 1.00 4.54 -6.01
C TYR A 64 2.18 3.58 -6.10
N LEU A 65 2.22 2.59 -5.21
CA LEU A 65 3.13 1.45 -5.26
C LEU A 65 2.41 0.24 -5.84
N PHE A 66 2.83 -0.19 -7.02
CA PHE A 66 2.28 -1.36 -7.70
C PHE A 66 2.86 -2.66 -7.13
N GLN A 67 2.15 -3.76 -7.27
CA GLN A 67 2.60 -5.10 -6.89
C GLN A 67 3.98 -5.44 -7.47
N LEU A 68 4.18 -5.17 -8.76
CA LEU A 68 5.51 -5.21 -9.37
C LEU A 68 6.21 -3.85 -9.23
N PRO A 69 7.51 -3.79 -8.94
CA PRO A 69 8.24 -2.54 -8.68
C PRO A 69 8.15 -1.48 -9.79
N LYS A 70 7.86 -1.87 -11.03
CA LYS A 70 7.75 -0.98 -12.22
C LYS A 70 8.84 0.09 -12.25
N LEU A 71 10.09 -0.33 -12.06
CA LEU A 71 11.24 0.56 -12.24
C LEU A 71 11.50 0.77 -13.72
N LEU A 72 11.98 1.96 -14.06
CA LEU A 72 12.42 2.28 -15.41
C LEU A 72 13.75 1.57 -15.70
N PRO A 73 13.81 0.62 -16.66
CA PRO A 73 14.94 -0.28 -16.81
C PRO A 73 16.22 0.43 -17.24
N ASN A 74 16.09 1.57 -17.91
CA ASN A 74 17.20 2.37 -18.46
C ASN A 74 17.72 3.43 -17.45
N LEU A 75 17.18 3.47 -16.26
CA LEU A 75 17.56 4.41 -15.20
C LEU A 75 18.12 3.66 -14.01
N THR A 76 19.17 4.21 -13.39
CA THR A 76 19.71 3.68 -12.14
C THR A 76 18.74 3.83 -10.99
N ALA A 77 19.02 3.24 -9.82
CA ALA A 77 18.19 3.39 -8.62
C ALA A 77 17.99 4.87 -8.27
N ASP A 78 19.06 5.66 -8.20
CA ASP A 78 18.97 7.10 -7.94
C ASP A 78 18.16 7.84 -9.01
N GLN A 79 18.37 7.53 -10.28
CA GLN A 79 17.62 8.14 -11.37
C GLN A 79 16.13 7.76 -11.36
N ASN A 80 15.78 6.54 -10.97
CA ASN A 80 14.39 6.11 -10.78
C ASN A 80 13.66 6.95 -9.71
N LEU A 81 14.35 7.32 -8.64
CA LEU A 81 13.80 8.21 -7.61
C LEU A 81 13.67 9.64 -8.15
N LYS A 82 14.72 10.17 -8.74
CA LYS A 82 14.77 11.53 -9.29
C LYS A 82 13.76 11.77 -10.41
N PHE A 83 13.40 10.72 -11.16
CA PHE A 83 12.45 10.82 -12.27
C PHE A 83 11.07 11.34 -11.85
N VAL A 84 10.62 10.99 -10.64
CA VAL A 84 9.30 11.42 -10.13
C VAL A 84 9.36 12.74 -9.34
N LEU A 85 10.54 13.34 -9.18
CA LEU A 85 10.75 14.50 -8.33
C LEU A 85 11.00 15.78 -9.16
N PRO A 86 10.54 16.93 -8.67
CA PRO A 86 11.05 18.20 -9.13
C PRO A 86 12.56 18.30 -8.80
N LYS A 87 13.32 19.00 -9.66
CA LYS A 87 14.78 19.13 -9.52
C LYS A 87 15.24 19.63 -8.16
N SER A 88 14.45 20.51 -7.53
CA SER A 88 14.73 21.04 -6.19
C SER A 88 14.80 19.98 -5.09
N LEU A 89 14.15 18.81 -5.28
CA LEU A 89 14.12 17.71 -4.32
C LEU A 89 15.09 16.56 -4.67
N HIS A 90 15.89 16.66 -5.73
CA HIS A 90 16.82 15.60 -6.14
C HIS A 90 17.87 15.24 -5.06
N ALA A 91 18.27 16.19 -4.21
CA ALA A 91 19.21 15.93 -3.11
C ALA A 91 18.64 14.93 -2.08
N ALA A 92 17.31 14.84 -1.94
CA ALA A 92 16.68 13.92 -1.01
C ALA A 92 16.77 12.45 -1.47
N ALA A 93 16.98 12.18 -2.77
CA ALA A 93 17.01 10.83 -3.33
C ALA A 93 18.10 9.94 -2.71
N GLY A 94 19.32 10.45 -2.57
CA GLY A 94 20.43 9.70 -1.96
C GLY A 94 20.17 9.35 -0.50
N GLY A 95 19.58 10.29 0.27
CA GLY A 95 19.25 10.06 1.66
C GLY A 95 18.22 8.96 1.90
N ILE A 96 17.21 8.84 1.02
CA ILE A 96 16.20 7.78 1.17
C ILE A 96 16.74 6.42 0.73
N LEU A 97 17.63 6.34 -0.27
CA LEU A 97 18.27 5.07 -0.65
C LEU A 97 19.07 4.48 0.52
N ALA A 98 19.79 5.30 1.26
CA ALA A 98 20.48 4.85 2.46
C ALA A 98 19.48 4.35 3.54
N LYS A 99 18.37 5.06 3.76
CA LYS A 99 17.33 4.65 4.73
C LYS A 99 16.67 3.32 4.38
N VAL A 100 16.52 3.01 3.08
CA VAL A 100 15.98 1.72 2.64
C VAL A 100 17.04 0.62 2.53
N GLY A 101 18.26 0.85 3.05
CA GLY A 101 19.34 -0.14 3.08
C GLY A 101 20.01 -0.37 1.70
N LEU A 102 20.00 0.65 0.84
CA LEU A 102 20.60 0.61 -0.51
C LEU A 102 21.77 1.59 -0.66
N ALA A 103 22.46 1.93 0.45
CA ALA A 103 23.70 2.70 0.38
C ALA A 103 24.74 1.97 -0.49
N GLY A 104 25.34 2.69 -1.42
CA GLY A 104 26.30 2.14 -2.40
C GLY A 104 25.66 1.47 -3.63
N ARG A 105 24.31 1.43 -3.70
CA ARG A 105 23.57 0.86 -4.86
C ARG A 105 22.91 1.94 -5.73
N GLU A 106 23.25 3.21 -5.51
CA GLU A 106 22.63 4.36 -6.18
C GLU A 106 22.76 4.31 -7.69
N ARG A 107 23.88 3.76 -8.17
CA ARG A 107 24.20 3.66 -9.61
C ARG A 107 23.78 2.33 -10.23
N ALA A 108 23.26 1.38 -9.46
CA ALA A 108 22.81 0.09 -9.98
C ALA A 108 21.54 0.25 -10.83
N TYR A 109 21.51 -0.44 -11.95
CA TYR A 109 20.34 -0.56 -12.81
C TYR A 109 19.39 -1.64 -12.28
N PRO A 110 18.07 -1.60 -12.63
CA PRO A 110 17.11 -2.59 -12.14
C PRO A 110 17.50 -4.05 -12.38
N HIS A 111 18.19 -4.35 -13.46
CA HIS A 111 18.65 -5.70 -13.78
C HIS A 111 19.84 -6.18 -12.91
N GLU A 112 20.55 -5.25 -12.26
CA GLU A 112 21.66 -5.53 -11.35
C GLU A 112 21.19 -5.65 -9.89
N LEU A 113 19.90 -5.37 -9.63
CA LEU A 113 19.28 -5.43 -8.31
C LEU A 113 18.52 -6.75 -8.11
N SER A 114 18.58 -7.31 -6.90
CA SER A 114 17.72 -8.40 -6.49
C SER A 114 16.25 -7.99 -6.50
N GLY A 115 15.33 -8.95 -6.42
CA GLY A 115 13.89 -8.66 -6.31
C GLY A 115 13.56 -7.75 -5.14
N GLY A 116 14.12 -8.04 -3.96
CA GLY A 116 13.93 -7.24 -2.76
C GLY A 116 14.56 -5.85 -2.86
N GLU A 117 15.73 -5.70 -3.48
CA GLU A 117 16.34 -4.39 -3.70
C GLU A 117 15.49 -3.55 -4.66
N ARG A 118 14.95 -4.14 -5.73
CA ARG A 118 13.99 -3.44 -6.62
C ARG A 118 12.75 -2.97 -5.86
N GLN A 119 12.20 -3.82 -4.98
CA GLN A 119 11.05 -3.45 -4.16
C GLN A 119 11.38 -2.29 -3.20
N ARG A 120 12.57 -2.30 -2.58
CA ARG A 120 13.04 -1.17 -1.73
C ARG A 120 13.19 0.13 -2.52
N VAL A 121 13.70 0.10 -3.76
CA VAL A 121 13.74 1.28 -4.63
C VAL A 121 12.32 1.78 -4.95
N ALA A 122 11.37 0.88 -5.24
CA ALA A 122 9.99 1.24 -5.53
C ALA A 122 9.29 1.87 -4.31
N ILE A 123 9.49 1.31 -3.11
CA ILE A 123 9.00 1.88 -1.85
C ILE A 123 9.62 3.27 -1.61
N ALA A 124 10.94 3.40 -1.74
CA ALA A 124 11.63 4.68 -1.58
C ALA A 124 11.08 5.74 -2.55
N ARG A 125 10.86 5.37 -3.83
CA ARG A 125 10.26 6.24 -4.83
C ARG A 125 8.85 6.68 -4.46
N ALA A 126 8.03 5.76 -3.96
CA ALA A 126 6.66 6.03 -3.58
C ALA A 126 6.56 6.98 -2.37
N PHE A 127 7.42 6.80 -1.36
CA PHE A 127 7.46 7.68 -0.19
C PHE A 127 8.10 9.04 -0.49
N LEU A 128 9.03 9.10 -1.44
CA LEU A 128 9.76 10.33 -1.77
C LEU A 128 8.91 11.30 -2.61
N TYR A 129 8.02 10.78 -3.45
CA TYR A 129 7.10 11.60 -4.23
C TYR A 129 6.17 12.38 -3.28
N PRO A 130 6.05 13.73 -3.44
CA PRO A 130 5.15 14.51 -2.60
C PRO A 130 3.70 14.04 -2.74
N HIS A 131 3.09 13.56 -1.66
CA HIS A 131 1.74 13.03 -1.65
C HIS A 131 1.09 13.21 -0.27
N GLU A 132 -0.24 13.20 -0.24
CA GLU A 132 -1.04 13.17 0.98
C GLU A 132 -1.50 11.75 1.32
N MET A 133 -1.56 10.86 0.30
CA MET A 133 -1.98 9.47 0.44
C MET A 133 -1.05 8.55 -0.36
N LEU A 134 -0.60 7.48 0.26
CA LEU A 134 0.14 6.39 -0.39
C LEU A 134 -0.79 5.18 -0.56
N LEU A 135 -0.95 4.74 -1.80
CA LEU A 135 -1.71 3.55 -2.17
C LEU A 135 -0.72 2.44 -2.51
N MET A 136 -0.89 1.25 -1.92
CA MET A 136 0.02 0.13 -2.16
C MET A 136 -0.78 -1.13 -2.53
N ASP A 137 -0.49 -1.68 -3.70
CA ASP A 137 -1.14 -2.88 -4.23
C ASP A 137 -0.25 -4.10 -3.96
N GLU A 138 -0.65 -4.95 -3.01
CA GLU A 138 0.06 -6.15 -2.57
C GLU A 138 1.58 -5.93 -2.38
N PRO A 139 2.00 -4.96 -1.55
CA PRO A 139 3.39 -4.49 -1.48
C PRO A 139 4.39 -5.54 -1.00
N PHE A 140 3.92 -6.60 -0.34
CA PHE A 140 4.74 -7.63 0.27
C PHE A 140 4.50 -9.03 -0.32
N ALA A 141 3.74 -9.12 -1.42
CA ALA A 141 3.41 -10.40 -2.05
C ALA A 141 4.66 -11.10 -2.61
N SER A 142 4.64 -12.43 -2.58
CA SER A 142 5.68 -13.30 -3.16
C SER A 142 7.10 -13.08 -2.61
N LEU A 143 7.22 -12.56 -1.37
CA LEU A 143 8.48 -12.39 -0.67
C LEU A 143 8.68 -13.49 0.38
N ASP A 144 9.94 -13.88 0.60
CA ASP A 144 10.26 -14.71 1.74
C ASP A 144 10.00 -13.98 3.08
N LEU A 145 9.83 -14.73 4.16
CA LEU A 145 9.40 -14.21 5.46
C LEU A 145 10.36 -13.13 6.01
N SER A 146 11.68 -13.32 5.84
CA SER A 146 12.69 -12.37 6.33
C SER A 146 12.61 -11.04 5.61
N LEU A 147 12.49 -11.09 4.27
CA LEU A 147 12.37 -9.90 3.44
C LEU A 147 11.02 -9.20 3.69
N LYS A 148 9.93 -9.96 3.81
CA LYS A 148 8.59 -9.43 4.15
C LYS A 148 8.65 -8.62 5.45
N LYS A 149 9.16 -9.22 6.54
CA LYS A 149 9.34 -8.55 7.83
C LYS A 149 10.12 -7.24 7.67
N SER A 150 11.28 -7.32 7.04
CA SER A 150 12.17 -6.16 6.82
C SER A 150 11.49 -5.02 6.04
N LEU A 151 10.63 -5.33 5.06
CA LEU A 151 9.90 -4.32 4.29
C LEU A 151 8.71 -3.74 5.06
N ILE A 152 8.02 -4.53 5.88
CA ILE A 152 6.96 -4.05 6.78
C ILE A 152 7.56 -3.07 7.80
N GLU A 153 8.69 -3.41 8.42
CA GLU A 153 9.42 -2.54 9.34
C GLU A 153 9.87 -1.24 8.65
N LEU A 154 10.34 -1.34 7.42
CA LEU A 154 10.73 -0.19 6.62
C LEU A 154 9.52 0.74 6.36
N VAL A 155 8.39 0.21 5.89
CA VAL A 155 7.17 1.00 5.64
C VAL A 155 6.70 1.67 6.92
N ALA A 156 6.66 0.95 8.05
CA ALA A 156 6.29 1.50 9.35
C ALA A 156 7.23 2.64 9.78
N SER A 157 8.55 2.48 9.59
CA SER A 157 9.54 3.51 9.94
C SER A 157 9.41 4.77 9.09
N LEU A 158 9.16 4.62 7.79
CA LEU A 158 8.94 5.73 6.86
C LEU A 158 7.62 6.45 7.18
N TRP A 159 6.55 5.69 7.44
CA TRP A 159 5.27 6.26 7.87
C TRP A 159 5.39 7.02 9.19
N ALA A 160 6.12 6.49 10.17
CA ALA A 160 6.31 7.16 11.46
C ALA A 160 6.93 8.57 11.34
N GLN A 161 7.75 8.79 10.30
CA GLN A 161 8.37 10.08 10.00
C GLN A 161 7.45 11.04 9.23
N SER A 162 6.62 10.53 8.31
CA SER A 162 5.79 11.35 7.42
C SER A 162 4.36 11.53 7.91
N LYS A 163 3.83 10.52 8.62
CA LYS A 163 2.42 10.42 9.05
C LYS A 163 1.41 10.60 7.92
N ASN A 164 1.81 10.25 6.69
CA ASN A 164 0.91 10.26 5.54
C ASN A 164 -0.15 9.18 5.68
N THR A 165 -1.31 9.40 5.09
CA THR A 165 -2.34 8.36 5.00
C THR A 165 -1.85 7.24 4.09
N ILE A 166 -1.93 5.99 4.53
CA ILE A 166 -1.60 4.81 3.72
C ILE A 166 -2.83 3.93 3.58
N VAL A 167 -3.12 3.50 2.36
CA VAL A 167 -4.06 2.40 2.09
C VAL A 167 -3.32 1.32 1.34
N PHE A 168 -3.27 0.12 1.90
CA PHE A 168 -2.66 -1.01 1.21
C PHE A 168 -3.63 -2.18 1.10
N VAL A 169 -3.55 -2.88 -0.01
CA VAL A 169 -4.33 -4.10 -0.21
C VAL A 169 -3.43 -5.32 -0.05
N THR A 170 -3.98 -6.34 0.56
CA THR A 170 -3.31 -7.62 0.77
C THR A 170 -4.33 -8.75 0.90
N HIS A 171 -3.88 -9.98 0.73
CA HIS A 171 -4.62 -11.18 1.10
C HIS A 171 -4.06 -11.83 2.39
N ASP A 172 -2.98 -11.26 2.94
CA ASP A 172 -2.28 -11.76 4.11
C ASP A 172 -2.77 -11.03 5.37
N VAL A 173 -3.48 -11.76 6.23
CA VAL A 173 -4.04 -11.25 7.49
C VAL A 173 -2.93 -10.75 8.42
N HIS A 174 -1.79 -11.43 8.40
CA HIS A 174 -0.66 -11.11 9.25
C HIS A 174 -0.02 -9.76 8.90
N GLU A 175 0.07 -9.42 7.61
CA GLU A 175 0.53 -8.10 7.14
C GLU A 175 -0.39 -6.99 7.68
N ALA A 176 -1.71 -7.20 7.58
CA ALA A 176 -2.69 -6.24 8.06
C ALA A 176 -2.63 -6.09 9.59
N ALA A 177 -2.60 -7.21 10.32
CA ALA A 177 -2.53 -7.20 11.78
C ALA A 177 -1.26 -6.55 12.33
N THR A 178 -0.12 -6.70 11.62
CA THR A 178 1.16 -6.12 12.02
C THR A 178 1.25 -4.62 11.76
N LEU A 179 0.80 -4.17 10.57
CA LEU A 179 1.09 -2.82 10.07
C LEU A 179 -0.09 -1.84 10.19
N ALA A 180 -1.34 -2.30 10.08
CA ALA A 180 -2.47 -1.40 9.95
C ALA A 180 -3.03 -0.89 11.30
N HIS A 181 -3.58 0.32 11.31
CA HIS A 181 -4.43 0.82 12.38
C HIS A 181 -5.86 0.30 12.24
N ARG A 182 -6.26 0.01 11.01
CA ARG A 182 -7.62 -0.40 10.64
C ARG A 182 -7.56 -1.41 9.51
N ALA A 183 -8.37 -2.44 9.60
CA ALA A 183 -8.49 -3.48 8.60
C ALA A 183 -9.93 -3.55 8.07
N ILE A 184 -10.08 -3.48 6.76
CA ILE A 184 -11.34 -3.57 6.03
C ILE A 184 -11.34 -4.88 5.25
N VAL A 185 -12.39 -5.67 5.39
CA VAL A 185 -12.55 -6.91 4.62
C VAL A 185 -13.51 -6.69 3.46
N LEU A 186 -13.05 -6.96 2.26
CA LEU A 186 -13.80 -6.86 1.02
C LEU A 186 -14.11 -8.26 0.49
N LYS A 187 -15.41 -8.58 0.32
CA LYS A 187 -15.90 -9.81 -0.33
C LYS A 187 -16.88 -9.44 -1.45
N HIS A 188 -16.70 -10.00 -2.62
CA HIS A 188 -17.59 -9.80 -3.78
C HIS A 188 -17.94 -8.32 -4.06
N GLY A 189 -16.93 -7.45 -3.93
CA GLY A 189 -17.09 -6.01 -4.17
C GLY A 189 -17.77 -5.24 -3.04
N ARG A 190 -18.08 -5.84 -1.89
CA ARG A 190 -18.72 -5.21 -0.74
C ARG A 190 -17.83 -5.24 0.49
N ILE A 191 -17.93 -4.23 1.35
CA ILE A 191 -17.31 -4.23 2.66
C ILE A 191 -18.16 -5.11 3.59
N VAL A 192 -17.55 -6.19 4.10
CA VAL A 192 -18.21 -7.12 5.04
C VAL A 192 -17.73 -6.92 6.47
N ALA A 193 -16.57 -6.31 6.67
CA ALA A 193 -16.06 -5.96 7.99
C ALA A 193 -15.16 -4.72 7.95
N ASP A 194 -15.13 -4.02 9.08
CA ASP A 194 -14.36 -2.83 9.33
C ASP A 194 -13.89 -2.84 10.78
N LEU A 195 -12.63 -3.16 11.00
CA LEU A 195 -12.06 -3.45 12.30
C LEU A 195 -10.94 -2.47 12.64
N ALA A 196 -11.02 -1.81 13.79
CA ALA A 196 -9.86 -1.14 14.37
C ALA A 196 -8.88 -2.21 14.89
N ALA A 197 -7.61 -2.04 14.57
CA ALA A 197 -6.57 -2.88 15.12
C ALA A 197 -6.06 -2.27 16.43
N GLU A 198 -5.89 -3.11 17.45
CA GLU A 198 -5.47 -2.66 18.78
C GLU A 198 -3.99 -2.27 18.78
N GLY A 199 -3.65 -1.16 19.44
CA GLY A 199 -2.28 -0.67 19.60
C GLY A 199 -1.73 0.09 18.38
N ALA A 200 -0.49 0.56 18.49
CA ALA A 200 0.19 1.29 17.42
C ALA A 200 0.82 0.33 16.40
N PRO A 201 0.97 0.72 15.12
CA PRO A 201 1.91 0.06 14.23
C PRO A 201 3.33 0.34 14.73
N LEU A 202 4.25 -0.45 14.61
CA LEU A 202 4.46 -1.80 14.16
C LEU A 202 4.24 -2.77 15.35
N ARG A 203 3.36 -3.73 15.25
CA ARG A 203 3.19 -4.77 16.26
C ARG A 203 4.28 -5.82 16.09
N ASP A 204 4.49 -6.62 17.15
CA ASP A 204 5.45 -7.73 17.04
C ASP A 204 5.05 -8.64 15.87
N PHE A 205 5.97 -8.77 14.92
CA PHE A 205 5.74 -9.56 13.69
C PHE A 205 5.49 -11.04 13.99
N PHE A 206 5.91 -11.55 15.13
CA PHE A 206 5.71 -12.96 15.51
C PHE A 206 4.57 -13.17 16.50
N ALA A 207 3.91 -12.11 16.96
CA ALA A 207 2.79 -12.20 17.88
C ALA A 207 1.47 -12.36 17.13
N HIS A 208 0.68 -13.35 17.54
CA HIS A 208 -0.73 -13.42 17.15
C HIS A 208 -1.52 -12.35 17.89
N THR A 209 -2.33 -11.60 17.17
CA THR A 209 -3.15 -10.53 17.73
C THR A 209 -4.63 -10.89 17.69
N PRO A 210 -5.45 -10.38 18.63
CA PRO A 210 -6.91 -10.58 18.57
C PRO A 210 -7.53 -10.08 17.26
N CYS A 211 -6.94 -9.06 16.65
CA CYS A 211 -7.33 -8.57 15.34
C CYS A 211 -7.10 -9.62 14.25
N GLU A 212 -5.94 -10.31 14.29
CA GLU A 212 -5.61 -11.38 13.33
C GLU A 212 -6.61 -12.53 13.43
N GLU A 213 -6.92 -13.01 14.63
CA GLU A 213 -7.90 -14.08 14.86
C GLU A 213 -9.28 -13.70 14.29
N ARG A 214 -9.74 -12.49 14.55
CA ARG A 214 -11.02 -11.98 14.02
C ARG A 214 -11.02 -11.88 12.50
N LEU A 215 -9.93 -11.44 11.89
CA LEU A 215 -9.80 -11.34 10.44
C LEU A 215 -9.80 -12.71 9.78
N VAL A 216 -9.09 -13.69 10.36
CA VAL A 216 -9.11 -15.09 9.89
C VAL A 216 -10.54 -15.62 9.92
N HIS A 217 -11.24 -15.46 11.03
CA HIS A 217 -12.63 -15.91 11.18
C HIS A 217 -13.56 -15.31 10.10
N ILE A 218 -13.50 -13.99 9.90
CA ILE A 218 -14.33 -13.31 8.89
C ILE A 218 -13.99 -13.77 7.46
N LEU A 219 -12.70 -14.01 7.17
CA LEU A 219 -12.29 -14.44 5.83
C LEU A 219 -12.65 -15.89 5.53
N THR A 220 -12.74 -16.74 6.55
CA THR A 220 -13.04 -18.19 6.41
C THR A 220 -14.53 -18.52 6.52
N GLU A 221 -15.37 -17.62 7.01
CA GLU A 221 -16.83 -17.77 6.95
C GLU A 221 -17.34 -17.51 5.50
N GLU A 222 -18.17 -18.46 4.97
CA GLU A 222 -18.80 -18.37 3.65
C GLU A 222 -19.93 -17.32 3.60
#